data_706d3bef4b8dbf1c0434892a78905934
#
_entry.id   706d3bef4b8dbf1c0434892a78905934
#
_cell.length_a   1.000
_cell.length_b   1.000
_cell.length_c   1.000
_cell.angle_alpha   90.00
_cell.angle_beta   90.00
_cell.angle_gamma   90.00
#
_symmetry.space_group_name_H-M   'P 1'
#
loop_
_entity.id
_entity.type
_entity.pdbx_description
1 polymer ?
#
loop_
_entity_poly.entity_id
_entity_poly.type
_entity_poly.pdbx_seq_one_letter_code
_entity_poly.pdbx_strand_id
1 'polypeptide(L)'
;MDNIKLKIDSEFKHLIRPLKRKEYIQLESNIIADGCRDPIITWNGLIVDGHNRYEICTRHNIPFTVKEMEFDCREAVIAWICANQLGRRNISEETRKFLIGMQYESEKVVSSKRNARGINQYTAEDDTDYIVKQTYSPTGHVTAQRIADENHISHGTVQKYAIYTRALEEIGKKEPKLVPKILSGQYKISHKNVVELSKLPAEDVQRVNRKIDKNPEPFIQYKSTRNAINTGRYEAISETPTNVPSVKDMPEYDPDSEITGLTLTIPSWCSSIDRTMKNTDFTAVSAPARKKLTSALFDLQDKTDEMLVQLKEGE
;
A
#
# COMPACT_ATOMS: atom_id res chain seq x y z
N MET A 1 30.88 5.80 -31.79
CA MET A 1 29.47 5.48 -31.49
C MET A 1 29.00 6.51 -30.51
N ASP A 2 28.01 7.29 -30.91
CA ASP A 2 27.51 8.40 -30.09
C ASP A 2 26.91 7.81 -28.78
N ASN A 3 27.46 8.25 -27.65
CA ASN A 3 26.99 7.82 -26.33
C ASN A 3 25.61 8.43 -26.12
N ILE A 4 24.54 7.66 -26.31
CA ILE A 4 23.15 8.10 -26.14
C ILE A 4 23.01 8.56 -24.68
N LYS A 5 22.89 9.86 -24.49
CA LYS A 5 22.71 10.45 -23.16
C LYS A 5 21.23 10.41 -22.77
N LEU A 6 20.85 9.44 -21.93
CA LEU A 6 19.50 9.32 -21.39
C LEU A 6 19.35 10.14 -20.10
N LYS A 7 18.15 10.59 -19.83
CA LYS A 7 17.82 11.33 -18.59
C LYS A 7 17.25 10.39 -17.53
N ILE A 8 17.67 10.61 -16.28
CA ILE A 8 17.15 9.87 -15.12
C ILE A 8 16.13 10.77 -14.41
N ASP A 9 14.91 10.26 -14.27
CA ASP A 9 13.88 10.87 -13.46
C ASP A 9 13.97 10.32 -12.03
N SER A 10 14.00 11.20 -11.02
CA SER A 10 14.16 10.81 -9.63
C SER A 10 12.97 10.03 -9.09
N GLU A 11 11.74 10.37 -9.50
CA GLU A 11 10.53 9.68 -9.08
C GLU A 11 10.49 8.27 -9.65
N PHE A 12 10.75 8.09 -10.95
CA PHE A 12 10.82 6.77 -11.57
C PHE A 12 11.90 5.90 -10.93
N LYS A 13 13.06 6.48 -10.64
CA LYS A 13 14.15 5.78 -9.95
C LYS A 13 13.78 5.33 -8.55
N HIS A 14 13.00 6.13 -7.79
CA HIS A 14 12.55 5.77 -6.44
C HIS A 14 11.55 4.60 -6.40
N LEU A 15 10.81 4.36 -7.47
CA LEU A 15 9.91 3.20 -7.59
C LEU A 15 10.66 1.89 -7.81
N ILE A 16 11.92 1.96 -8.24
CA ILE A 16 12.75 0.80 -8.53
C ILE A 16 13.55 0.44 -7.27
N ARG A 17 13.42 -0.82 -6.85
CA ARG A 17 14.20 -1.32 -5.72
C ARG A 17 15.71 -1.16 -5.99
N PRO A 18 16.47 -0.49 -5.10
CA PRO A 18 17.91 -0.46 -5.23
C PRO A 18 18.51 -1.86 -5.07
N LEU A 19 19.48 -2.20 -5.91
CA LEU A 19 20.21 -3.45 -5.80
C LEU A 19 21.06 -3.46 -4.53
N LYS A 20 21.16 -4.62 -3.87
CA LYS A 20 22.15 -4.83 -2.84
C LYS A 20 23.55 -4.86 -3.48
N ARG A 21 24.59 -4.51 -2.70
CA ARG A 21 25.95 -4.44 -3.22
C ARG A 21 26.38 -5.72 -3.96
N LYS A 22 26.05 -6.89 -3.43
CA LYS A 22 26.38 -8.17 -4.09
C LYS A 22 25.63 -8.35 -5.42
N GLU A 23 24.33 -7.97 -5.46
CA GLU A 23 23.51 -8.03 -6.68
C GLU A 23 24.05 -7.06 -7.75
N TYR A 24 24.48 -5.87 -7.34
CA TYR A 24 25.06 -4.88 -8.24
C TYR A 24 26.40 -5.38 -8.84
N ILE A 25 27.32 -5.88 -8.01
CA ILE A 25 28.60 -6.44 -8.47
C ILE A 25 28.38 -7.60 -9.43
N GLN A 26 27.43 -8.48 -9.14
CA GLN A 26 27.13 -9.60 -10.05
C GLN A 26 26.56 -9.10 -11.39
N LEU A 27 25.66 -8.12 -11.37
CA LEU A 27 25.13 -7.51 -12.60
C LEU A 27 26.25 -6.84 -13.40
N GLU A 28 27.13 -6.09 -12.74
CA GLU A 28 28.29 -5.45 -13.35
C GLU A 28 29.21 -6.45 -14.03
N SER A 29 29.58 -7.53 -13.31
CA SER A 29 30.41 -8.60 -13.86
C SER A 29 29.79 -9.27 -15.09
N ASN A 30 28.49 -9.53 -15.05
CA ASN A 30 27.76 -10.12 -16.17
C ASN A 30 27.74 -9.19 -17.40
N ILE A 31 27.50 -7.89 -17.18
CA ILE A 31 27.48 -6.90 -18.27
C ILE A 31 28.88 -6.73 -18.88
N ILE A 32 29.94 -6.76 -18.07
CA ILE A 32 31.31 -6.67 -18.57
C ILE A 32 31.65 -7.90 -19.41
N ALA A 33 31.24 -9.11 -18.97
CA ALA A 33 31.56 -10.37 -19.66
C ALA A 33 30.75 -10.56 -20.95
N ASP A 34 29.45 -10.29 -20.90
CA ASP A 34 28.49 -10.69 -21.94
C ASP A 34 27.88 -9.51 -22.70
N GLY A 35 28.15 -8.29 -22.30
CA GLY A 35 27.49 -7.07 -22.81
C GLY A 35 26.12 -6.85 -22.19
N CYS A 36 25.47 -5.77 -22.60
CA CYS A 36 24.10 -5.43 -22.17
C CYS A 36 23.07 -6.14 -23.05
N ARG A 37 22.56 -7.28 -22.57
CA ARG A 37 21.63 -8.13 -23.34
C ARG A 37 20.24 -7.52 -23.49
N ASP A 38 19.69 -6.98 -22.40
CA ASP A 38 18.35 -6.40 -22.39
C ASP A 38 18.41 -4.91 -22.68
N PRO A 39 17.47 -4.38 -23.49
CA PRO A 39 17.41 -2.95 -23.79
C PRO A 39 17.10 -2.11 -22.54
N ILE A 40 17.52 -0.87 -22.56
CA ILE A 40 17.08 0.13 -21.59
C ILE A 40 15.74 0.68 -22.09
N ILE A 41 14.70 0.61 -21.23
CA ILE A 41 13.37 1.08 -21.57
C ILE A 41 13.29 2.59 -21.28
N THR A 42 12.80 3.35 -22.25
CA THR A 42 12.65 4.81 -22.14
C THR A 42 11.25 5.27 -22.53
N TRP A 43 10.89 6.45 -22.04
CA TRP A 43 9.73 7.23 -22.43
C TRP A 43 10.11 8.70 -22.51
N ASN A 44 9.95 9.32 -23.67
CA ASN A 44 10.37 10.70 -23.93
C ASN A 44 11.83 10.98 -23.51
N GLY A 45 12.73 10.03 -23.76
CA GLY A 45 14.14 10.12 -23.37
C GLY A 45 14.43 9.97 -21.88
N LEU A 46 13.42 9.70 -21.03
CA LEU A 46 13.56 9.36 -19.61
C LEU A 46 13.66 7.85 -19.45
N ILE A 47 14.57 7.40 -18.59
CA ILE A 47 14.71 5.97 -18.29
C ILE A 47 13.52 5.51 -17.43
N VAL A 48 12.81 4.47 -17.91
CA VAL A 48 11.68 3.84 -17.23
C VAL A 48 12.11 2.52 -16.58
N ASP A 49 12.93 1.71 -17.26
CA ASP A 49 13.58 0.53 -16.68
C ASP A 49 15.02 0.40 -17.20
N GLY A 50 15.88 -0.23 -16.38
CA GLY A 50 17.28 -0.46 -16.72
C GLY A 50 18.25 0.58 -16.17
N HIS A 51 17.89 1.36 -15.15
CA HIS A 51 18.75 2.38 -14.52
C HIS A 51 20.15 1.85 -14.16
N ASN A 52 20.23 0.68 -13.53
CA ASN A 52 21.52 0.08 -13.16
C ASN A 52 22.31 -0.38 -14.39
N ARG A 53 21.64 -0.93 -15.41
CA ARG A 53 22.28 -1.28 -16.68
C ARG A 53 22.86 -0.06 -17.37
N TYR A 54 22.08 1.02 -17.45
CA TYR A 54 22.54 2.28 -18.02
C TYR A 54 23.77 2.84 -17.30
N GLU A 55 23.73 2.86 -15.96
CA GLU A 55 24.85 3.32 -15.14
C GLU A 55 26.14 2.50 -15.39
N ILE A 56 26.03 1.16 -15.38
CA ILE A 56 27.15 0.25 -15.62
C ILE A 56 27.68 0.42 -17.05
N CYS A 57 26.84 0.38 -18.05
CA CYS A 57 27.23 0.52 -19.45
C CYS A 57 27.93 1.85 -19.71
N THR A 58 27.40 2.94 -19.17
CA THR A 58 28.02 4.27 -19.30
C THR A 58 29.39 4.34 -18.63
N ARG A 59 29.53 3.75 -17.42
CA ARG A 59 30.79 3.72 -16.66
C ARG A 59 31.88 2.94 -17.39
N HIS A 60 31.54 1.81 -18.00
CA HIS A 60 32.48 0.90 -18.65
C HIS A 60 32.55 1.08 -20.17
N ASN A 61 31.88 2.08 -20.73
CA ASN A 61 31.79 2.31 -22.19
C ASN A 61 31.28 1.08 -22.99
N ILE A 62 30.35 0.31 -22.40
CA ILE A 62 29.74 -0.85 -23.03
C ILE A 62 28.53 -0.40 -23.86
N PRO A 63 28.40 -0.83 -25.12
CA PRO A 63 27.25 -0.49 -25.93
C PRO A 63 25.96 -1.10 -25.36
N PHE A 64 24.87 -0.37 -25.48
CA PHE A 64 23.52 -0.82 -25.05
C PHE A 64 22.47 -0.41 -26.08
N THR A 65 21.37 -1.13 -26.11
CA THR A 65 20.20 -0.80 -26.94
C THR A 65 19.16 -0.05 -26.09
N VAL A 66 18.38 0.79 -26.75
CA VAL A 66 17.29 1.54 -26.13
C VAL A 66 15.99 1.12 -26.82
N LYS A 67 14.95 0.89 -26.02
CA LYS A 67 13.59 0.66 -26.50
C LYS A 67 12.69 1.75 -25.96
N GLU A 68 12.22 2.61 -26.85
CA GLU A 68 11.21 3.61 -26.51
C GLU A 68 9.85 2.93 -26.33
N MET A 69 9.11 3.30 -25.31
CA MET A 69 7.73 2.88 -25.07
C MET A 69 6.83 4.10 -25.07
N GLU A 70 5.65 3.98 -25.64
CA GLU A 70 4.64 5.04 -25.66
C GLU A 70 3.69 4.88 -24.46
N PHE A 71 3.47 5.99 -23.75
CA PHE A 71 2.51 6.09 -22.66
C PHE A 71 1.74 7.41 -22.79
N ASP A 72 0.44 7.38 -22.51
CA ASP A 72 -0.45 8.53 -22.61
C ASP A 72 -0.07 9.69 -21.65
N CYS A 73 0.52 9.37 -20.51
CA CYS A 73 0.89 10.33 -19.49
C CYS A 73 1.87 9.73 -18.47
N ARG A 74 2.43 10.60 -17.62
CA ARG A 74 3.38 10.24 -16.57
C ARG A 74 2.85 9.17 -15.62
N GLU A 75 1.59 9.28 -15.24
CA GLU A 75 0.95 8.32 -14.32
C GLU A 75 0.83 6.91 -14.93
N ALA A 76 0.65 6.81 -16.25
CA ALA A 76 0.68 5.53 -16.95
C ALA A 76 2.07 4.88 -16.88
N VAL A 77 3.14 5.67 -16.97
CA VAL A 77 4.51 5.19 -16.76
C VAL A 77 4.70 4.69 -15.34
N ILE A 78 4.26 5.44 -14.33
CA ILE A 78 4.36 5.06 -12.92
C ILE A 78 3.64 3.74 -12.67
N ALA A 79 2.41 3.59 -13.17
CA ALA A 79 1.63 2.37 -13.05
C ALA A 79 2.36 1.17 -13.67
N TRP A 80 2.94 1.35 -14.87
CA TRP A 80 3.71 0.32 -15.55
C TRP A 80 4.97 -0.07 -14.76
N ILE A 81 5.73 0.91 -14.25
CA ILE A 81 6.91 0.64 -13.41
C ILE A 81 6.50 -0.19 -12.19
N CYS A 82 5.44 0.19 -11.50
CA CYS A 82 4.96 -0.52 -10.31
C CYS A 82 4.59 -1.97 -10.65
N ALA A 83 3.80 -2.21 -11.70
CA ALA A 83 3.42 -3.55 -12.14
C ALA A 83 4.65 -4.39 -12.49
N ASN A 84 5.62 -3.82 -13.22
CA ASN A 84 6.87 -4.51 -13.58
C ASN A 84 7.73 -4.86 -12.35
N GLN A 85 7.80 -3.98 -11.35
CA GLN A 85 8.52 -4.25 -10.10
C GLN A 85 7.83 -5.33 -9.25
N LEU A 86 6.48 -5.38 -9.24
CA LEU A 86 5.71 -6.41 -8.53
C LEU A 86 5.98 -7.83 -9.04
N GLY A 87 6.34 -7.99 -10.30
CA GLY A 87 6.77 -9.27 -10.89
C GLY A 87 8.13 -9.77 -10.39
N ARG A 88 8.92 -8.96 -9.68
CA ARG A 88 10.25 -9.35 -9.19
C ARG A 88 10.15 -10.16 -7.89
N ARG A 89 10.97 -11.24 -7.80
CA ARG A 89 10.92 -12.18 -6.65
C ARG A 89 11.47 -11.62 -5.34
N ASN A 90 12.28 -10.56 -5.38
CA ASN A 90 13.07 -10.09 -4.23
C ASN A 90 12.61 -8.73 -3.67
N ILE A 91 11.32 -8.47 -3.65
CA ILE A 91 10.76 -7.26 -3.01
C ILE A 91 10.33 -7.56 -1.57
N SER A 92 10.52 -6.60 -0.67
CA SER A 92 10.00 -6.68 0.69
C SER A 92 8.47 -6.56 0.69
N GLU A 93 7.83 -7.08 1.73
CA GLU A 93 6.37 -6.94 1.89
C GLU A 93 5.95 -5.46 1.95
N GLU A 94 6.74 -4.61 2.59
CA GLU A 94 6.48 -3.17 2.67
C GLU A 94 6.59 -2.49 1.31
N THR A 95 7.59 -2.87 0.51
CA THR A 95 7.72 -2.39 -0.87
C THR A 95 6.56 -2.89 -1.73
N ARG A 96 6.11 -4.14 -1.55
CA ARG A 96 4.96 -4.69 -2.26
C ARG A 96 3.68 -3.87 -1.99
N LYS A 97 3.39 -3.59 -0.72
CA LYS A 97 2.25 -2.74 -0.32
C LYS A 97 2.31 -1.36 -0.96
N PHE A 98 3.48 -0.74 -0.93
CA PHE A 98 3.72 0.57 -1.53
C PHE A 98 3.48 0.57 -3.03
N LEU A 99 4.04 -0.40 -3.76
CA LEU A 99 3.91 -0.48 -5.22
C LEU A 99 2.47 -0.75 -5.67
N ILE A 100 1.74 -1.63 -4.97
CA ILE A 100 0.32 -1.89 -5.25
C ILE A 100 -0.51 -0.62 -5.04
N GLY A 101 -0.28 0.09 -3.95
CA GLY A 101 -0.99 1.33 -3.67
C GLY A 101 -0.66 2.43 -4.67
N MET A 102 0.61 2.57 -5.08
CA MET A 102 1.07 3.53 -6.09
C MET A 102 0.48 3.21 -7.47
N GLN A 103 0.47 1.94 -7.89
CA GLN A 103 -0.16 1.51 -9.12
C GLN A 103 -1.64 1.91 -9.15
N TYR A 104 -2.37 1.62 -8.08
CA TYR A 104 -3.78 1.96 -7.97
C TYR A 104 -4.06 3.47 -8.04
N GLU A 105 -3.31 4.28 -7.30
CA GLU A 105 -3.48 5.75 -7.34
C GLU A 105 -3.16 6.32 -8.74
N SER A 106 -2.10 5.84 -9.37
CA SER A 106 -1.70 6.29 -10.70
C SER A 106 -2.74 5.93 -11.77
N GLU A 107 -3.26 4.70 -11.75
CA GLU A 107 -4.29 4.27 -12.71
C GLU A 107 -5.63 5.00 -12.51
N LYS A 108 -5.97 5.38 -11.28
CA LYS A 108 -7.15 6.25 -11.04
C LYS A 108 -7.01 7.58 -11.75
N VAL A 109 -5.82 8.19 -11.70
CA VAL A 109 -5.57 9.47 -12.38
C VAL A 109 -5.66 9.30 -13.89
N VAL A 110 -5.10 8.23 -14.46
CA VAL A 110 -5.20 7.91 -15.88
C VAL A 110 -6.66 7.77 -16.30
N SER A 111 -7.43 6.98 -15.56
CA SER A 111 -8.86 6.76 -15.83
C SER A 111 -9.67 8.07 -15.76
N SER A 112 -9.39 8.91 -14.76
CA SER A 112 -10.02 10.23 -14.61
C SER A 112 -9.71 11.16 -15.80
N LYS A 113 -8.45 11.20 -16.23
CA LYS A 113 -8.02 12.01 -17.39
C LYS A 113 -8.66 11.55 -18.70
N ARG A 114 -8.83 10.24 -18.90
CA ARG A 114 -9.54 9.67 -20.06
C ARG A 114 -11.02 10.05 -20.07
N ASN A 115 -11.70 9.88 -18.94
CA ASN A 115 -13.11 10.28 -18.82
C ASN A 115 -13.31 11.78 -19.08
N ALA A 116 -12.40 12.63 -18.59
CA ALA A 116 -12.46 14.08 -18.84
C ALA A 116 -12.24 14.45 -20.33
N ARG A 117 -11.56 13.58 -21.11
CA ARG A 117 -11.37 13.78 -22.57
C ARG A 117 -12.54 13.20 -23.39
N GLY A 118 -13.60 12.66 -22.77
CA GLY A 118 -14.73 12.05 -23.46
C GLY A 118 -14.42 10.71 -24.14
N ILE A 119 -13.24 10.14 -23.90
CA ILE A 119 -12.85 8.83 -24.43
C ILE A 119 -13.46 7.78 -23.49
N ASN A 120 -14.66 7.30 -23.82
CA ASN A 120 -15.27 6.19 -23.13
C ASN A 120 -15.04 4.86 -23.90
N GLN A 121 -15.33 3.73 -23.25
CA GLN A 121 -15.08 2.39 -23.78
C GLN A 121 -15.81 2.07 -25.11
N TYR A 122 -16.78 2.90 -25.53
CA TYR A 122 -17.56 2.72 -26.76
C TYR A 122 -16.97 3.46 -27.97
N THR A 123 -15.99 4.34 -27.79
CA THR A 123 -15.37 5.12 -28.87
C THR A 123 -14.00 4.59 -29.29
N ALA A 124 -13.47 3.57 -28.65
CA ALA A 124 -12.23 2.90 -29.04
C ALA A 124 -12.53 1.91 -30.16
N GLU A 125 -12.61 2.36 -31.40
CA GLU A 125 -12.53 1.50 -32.57
C GLU A 125 -11.09 1.00 -32.70
N ASP A 126 -10.99 -0.32 -32.63
CA ASP A 126 -10.05 -1.27 -33.22
C ASP A 126 -8.54 -1.01 -33.24
N ASP A 127 -7.84 -2.11 -32.98
CA ASP A 127 -6.42 -2.38 -33.26
C ASP A 127 -5.37 -1.77 -32.32
N THR A 128 -5.41 -2.10 -31.04
CA THR A 128 -4.18 -2.20 -30.28
C THR A 128 -4.29 -3.21 -29.14
N ASP A 129 -3.45 -4.22 -29.25
CA ASP A 129 -2.99 -5.19 -28.28
C ASP A 129 -3.92 -5.49 -27.08
N TYR A 130 -4.35 -6.76 -27.00
CA TYR A 130 -5.22 -7.36 -25.99
C TYR A 130 -4.84 -7.02 -24.54
N ILE A 131 -3.56 -6.75 -24.28
CA ILE A 131 -3.02 -6.37 -22.98
C ILE A 131 -3.44 -4.95 -22.57
N VAL A 132 -3.55 -4.01 -23.53
CA VAL A 132 -3.94 -2.62 -23.26
C VAL A 132 -5.44 -2.50 -22.99
N LYS A 133 -6.28 -3.34 -23.59
CA LYS A 133 -7.75 -3.33 -23.40
C LYS A 133 -8.18 -3.75 -22.00
N GLN A 134 -7.41 -4.59 -21.29
CA GLN A 134 -7.69 -4.98 -19.89
C GLN A 134 -7.28 -3.94 -18.86
N THR A 135 -6.44 -2.97 -19.22
CA THR A 135 -5.82 -2.06 -18.27
C THR A 135 -6.68 -0.85 -17.89
N TYR A 136 -7.79 -0.59 -18.60
CA TYR A 136 -8.54 0.67 -18.47
C TYR A 136 -10.04 0.49 -18.24
N SER A 137 -10.41 0.33 -16.99
CA SER A 137 -11.80 0.39 -16.58
C SER A 137 -12.17 1.74 -15.95
N PRO A 138 -13.38 2.29 -16.27
CA PRO A 138 -13.73 3.68 -15.94
C PRO A 138 -14.04 3.95 -14.46
N THR A 139 -14.12 2.94 -13.61
CA THR A 139 -14.46 3.12 -12.19
C THR A 139 -13.33 2.61 -11.28
N GLY A 140 -12.97 3.37 -10.25
CA GLY A 140 -11.93 2.99 -9.29
C GLY A 140 -12.18 1.64 -8.59
N HIS A 141 -13.43 1.16 -8.56
CA HIS A 141 -13.77 -0.17 -8.06
C HIS A 141 -13.25 -1.28 -8.99
N VAL A 142 -13.40 -1.12 -10.29
CA VAL A 142 -12.93 -2.11 -11.28
C VAL A 142 -11.42 -2.14 -11.37
N THR A 143 -10.75 -0.97 -11.28
CA THR A 143 -9.29 -0.89 -11.19
C THR A 143 -8.79 -1.60 -9.92
N ALA A 144 -9.43 -1.35 -8.77
CA ALA A 144 -9.05 -2.01 -7.51
C ALA A 144 -9.26 -3.52 -7.58
N GLN A 145 -10.35 -3.99 -8.21
CA GLN A 145 -10.62 -5.42 -8.36
C GLN A 145 -9.58 -6.09 -9.26
N ARG A 146 -9.24 -5.51 -10.40
CA ARG A 146 -8.23 -6.04 -11.31
C ARG A 146 -6.86 -6.17 -10.63
N ILE A 147 -6.39 -5.10 -9.96
CA ILE A 147 -5.12 -5.12 -9.23
C ILE A 147 -5.16 -6.15 -8.09
N ALA A 148 -6.32 -6.33 -7.44
CA ALA A 148 -6.52 -7.33 -6.40
C ALA A 148 -6.36 -8.74 -6.94
N ASP A 149 -6.98 -9.05 -8.08
CA ASP A 149 -6.93 -10.35 -8.74
C ASP A 149 -5.49 -10.66 -9.21
N GLU A 150 -4.80 -9.70 -9.83
CA GLU A 150 -3.40 -9.82 -10.26
C GLU A 150 -2.43 -10.11 -9.09
N ASN A 151 -2.73 -9.59 -7.91
CA ASN A 151 -1.87 -9.73 -6.73
C ASN A 151 -2.38 -10.74 -5.70
N HIS A 152 -3.49 -11.45 -5.98
CA HIS A 152 -4.13 -12.43 -5.10
C HIS A 152 -4.50 -11.86 -3.71
N ILE A 153 -5.05 -10.66 -3.69
CA ILE A 153 -5.52 -9.95 -2.49
C ILE A 153 -6.96 -9.47 -2.67
N SER A 154 -7.60 -8.97 -1.61
CA SER A 154 -8.94 -8.37 -1.75
C SER A 154 -8.86 -6.93 -2.27
N HIS A 155 -9.91 -6.46 -2.98
CA HIS A 155 -10.01 -5.07 -3.43
C HIS A 155 -9.92 -4.06 -2.26
N GLY A 156 -10.48 -4.40 -1.09
CA GLY A 156 -10.33 -3.58 0.12
C GLY A 156 -8.88 -3.49 0.62
N THR A 157 -8.06 -4.52 0.36
CA THR A 157 -6.63 -4.49 0.66
C THR A 157 -5.89 -3.54 -0.27
N VAL A 158 -6.26 -3.48 -1.56
CA VAL A 158 -5.70 -2.50 -2.52
C VAL A 158 -5.96 -1.07 -2.04
N GLN A 159 -7.19 -0.77 -1.60
CA GLN A 159 -7.54 0.55 -1.05
C GLN A 159 -6.76 0.89 0.22
N LYS A 160 -6.56 -0.08 1.12
CA LYS A 160 -5.70 0.09 2.30
C LYS A 160 -4.26 0.39 1.92
N TYR A 161 -3.74 -0.28 0.89
CA TYR A 161 -2.37 -0.03 0.40
C TYR A 161 -2.24 1.35 -0.26
N ALA A 162 -3.28 1.86 -0.92
CA ALA A 162 -3.31 3.24 -1.41
C ALA A 162 -3.20 4.27 -0.26
N ILE A 163 -3.88 4.04 0.87
CA ILE A 163 -3.75 4.88 2.06
C ILE A 163 -2.32 4.82 2.63
N TYR A 164 -1.73 3.62 2.66
CA TYR A 164 -0.34 3.42 3.09
C TYR A 164 0.66 4.18 2.20
N THR A 165 0.48 4.10 0.89
CA THR A 165 1.31 4.79 -0.10
C THR A 165 1.25 6.30 0.09
N ARG A 166 0.06 6.88 0.15
CA ARG A 166 -0.10 8.33 0.42
C ARG A 166 0.54 8.76 1.74
N ALA A 167 0.42 7.94 2.77
CA ALA A 167 1.08 8.22 4.05
C ALA A 167 2.60 8.20 3.94
N LEU A 168 3.19 7.26 3.17
CA LEU A 168 4.63 7.22 2.91
C LEU A 168 5.10 8.41 2.07
N GLU A 169 4.32 8.86 1.09
CA GLU A 169 4.64 10.07 0.31
C GLU A 169 4.68 11.32 1.21
N GLU A 170 3.71 11.47 2.13
CA GLU A 170 3.71 12.57 3.10
C GLU A 170 4.91 12.49 4.07
N ILE A 171 5.29 11.29 4.51
CA ILE A 171 6.52 11.10 5.29
C ILE A 171 7.75 11.47 4.45
N GLY A 172 7.78 11.08 3.17
CA GLY A 172 8.87 11.39 2.26
C GLY A 172 9.08 12.89 2.01
N LYS A 173 8.00 13.67 1.99
CA LYS A 173 8.08 15.15 1.93
C LYS A 173 8.71 15.76 3.18
N LYS A 174 8.51 15.14 4.36
CA LYS A 174 9.02 15.61 5.65
C LYS A 174 10.43 15.10 5.96
N GLU A 175 10.72 13.86 5.61
CA GLU A 175 12.00 13.18 5.83
C GLU A 175 12.24 12.11 4.76
N PRO A 176 12.87 12.47 3.61
CA PRO A 176 13.07 11.55 2.49
C PRO A 176 13.89 10.30 2.84
N LYS A 177 14.80 10.40 3.83
CA LYS A 177 15.67 9.29 4.23
C LYS A 177 14.96 8.19 5.00
N LEU A 178 13.77 8.47 5.55
CA LEU A 178 13.03 7.53 6.36
C LEU A 178 12.28 6.49 5.50
N VAL A 179 11.75 6.89 4.35
CA VAL A 179 10.97 6.01 3.46
C VAL A 179 11.75 4.78 3.00
N PRO A 180 13.00 4.89 2.51
CA PRO A 180 13.80 3.71 2.15
C PRO A 180 14.02 2.73 3.32
N LYS A 181 14.16 3.23 4.55
CA LYS A 181 14.32 2.40 5.74
C LYS A 181 13.07 1.60 6.07
N ILE A 182 11.89 2.20 5.88
CA ILE A 182 10.60 1.52 6.04
C ILE A 182 10.42 0.48 4.93
N LEU A 183 10.60 0.87 3.67
CA LEU A 183 10.42 -0.01 2.51
C LEU A 183 11.38 -1.19 2.48
N SER A 184 12.62 -1.02 2.94
CA SER A 184 13.60 -2.11 3.05
C SER A 184 13.31 -3.09 4.20
N GLY A 185 12.39 -2.75 5.11
CA GLY A 185 12.12 -3.50 6.33
C GLY A 185 13.15 -3.30 7.45
N GLN A 186 14.11 -2.40 7.28
CA GLN A 186 15.06 -2.02 8.34
C GLN A 186 14.33 -1.41 9.53
N TYR A 187 13.27 -0.65 9.28
CA TYR A 187 12.41 -0.08 10.30
C TYR A 187 11.03 -0.73 10.25
N LYS A 188 10.71 -1.55 11.27
CA LYS A 188 9.42 -2.23 11.37
C LYS A 188 8.36 -1.32 11.97
N ILE A 189 7.40 -0.96 11.16
CA ILE A 189 6.27 -0.11 11.54
C ILE A 189 4.98 -0.67 10.94
N SER A 190 3.92 -0.74 11.75
CA SER A 190 2.62 -1.22 11.25
C SER A 190 1.96 -0.20 10.33
N HIS A 191 1.08 -0.66 9.43
CA HIS A 191 0.31 0.20 8.53
C HIS A 191 -0.37 1.36 9.28
N LYS A 192 -1.06 1.06 10.39
CA LYS A 192 -1.72 2.08 11.23
C LYS A 192 -0.74 3.14 11.73
N ASN A 193 0.43 2.72 12.16
CA ASN A 193 1.45 3.61 12.69
C ASN A 193 2.12 4.45 11.58
N VAL A 194 2.23 3.95 10.34
CA VAL A 194 2.69 4.74 9.18
C VAL A 194 1.71 5.88 8.92
N VAL A 195 0.41 5.60 8.92
CA VAL A 195 -0.64 6.62 8.76
C VAL A 195 -0.63 7.62 9.92
N GLU A 196 -0.38 7.18 11.15
CA GLU A 196 -0.23 8.07 12.31
C GLU A 196 1.01 8.97 12.15
N LEU A 197 2.16 8.37 11.82
CA LEU A 197 3.42 9.09 11.62
C LEU A 197 3.34 10.15 10.51
N SER A 198 2.60 9.87 9.43
CA SER A 198 2.41 10.82 8.33
C SER A 198 1.69 12.10 8.74
N LYS A 199 0.89 12.06 9.81
CA LYS A 199 0.13 13.21 10.33
C LYS A 199 0.95 14.07 11.31
N LEU A 200 2.10 13.57 11.78
CA LEU A 200 2.95 14.30 12.73
C LEU A 200 3.68 15.47 12.05
N PRO A 201 4.09 16.50 12.82
CA PRO A 201 4.95 17.56 12.33
C PRO A 201 6.28 17.02 11.78
N ALA A 202 6.91 17.76 10.87
CA ALA A 202 8.16 17.36 10.24
C ALA A 202 9.29 17.10 11.27
N GLU A 203 9.34 17.90 12.33
CA GLU A 203 10.33 17.76 13.40
C GLU A 203 10.25 16.40 14.11
N ASP A 204 9.04 15.91 14.38
CA ASP A 204 8.82 14.61 15.02
C ASP A 204 9.22 13.45 14.08
N VAL A 205 8.89 13.56 12.77
CA VAL A 205 9.29 12.59 11.76
C VAL A 205 10.82 12.53 11.64
N GLN A 206 11.49 13.67 11.60
CA GLN A 206 12.96 13.77 11.59
C GLN A 206 13.59 13.22 12.88
N ARG A 207 12.91 13.43 14.04
CA ARG A 207 13.36 12.87 15.32
C ARG A 207 13.31 11.34 15.30
N VAL A 208 12.28 10.75 14.68
CA VAL A 208 12.20 9.29 14.44
C VAL A 208 13.38 8.83 13.61
N ASN A 209 13.67 9.47 12.49
CA ASN A 209 14.78 9.09 11.62
C ASN A 209 16.12 9.18 12.34
N ARG A 210 16.39 10.26 13.10
CA ARG A 210 17.61 10.42 13.90
C ARG A 210 17.79 9.32 14.96
N LYS A 211 16.69 8.84 15.56
CA LYS A 211 16.76 7.71 16.52
C LYS A 211 17.12 6.40 15.84
N ILE A 212 16.57 6.16 14.63
CA ILE A 212 16.92 4.99 13.83
C ILE A 212 18.41 5.00 13.48
N ASP A 213 18.96 6.16 13.07
CA ASP A 213 20.37 6.28 12.70
C ASP A 213 21.34 6.08 13.88
N LYS A 214 20.92 6.41 15.09
CA LYS A 214 21.72 6.22 16.31
C LYS A 214 21.67 4.81 16.87
N ASN A 215 20.76 3.97 16.41
CA ASN A 215 20.58 2.62 16.93
C ASN A 215 21.23 1.61 15.97
N PRO A 216 22.25 0.84 16.43
CA PRO A 216 22.94 -0.15 15.61
C PRO A 216 22.11 -1.42 15.36
N GLU A 217 20.95 -1.58 15.99
CA GLU A 217 20.12 -2.76 15.82
C GLU A 217 19.52 -2.84 14.41
N PRO A 218 19.51 -4.03 13.76
CA PRO A 218 19.05 -4.19 12.39
C PRO A 218 17.54 -3.98 12.22
N PHE A 219 16.76 -4.01 13.33
CA PHE A 219 15.30 -3.87 13.30
C PHE A 219 14.79 -3.05 14.49
N ILE A 220 14.37 -1.82 14.23
CA ILE A 220 13.82 -0.91 15.22
C ILE A 220 12.29 -0.93 15.13
N GLN A 221 11.61 -1.06 16.28
CA GLN A 221 10.14 -1.01 16.34
C GLN A 221 9.65 0.41 16.64
N TYR A 222 8.63 0.86 15.92
CA TYR A 222 8.03 2.18 16.13
C TYR A 222 7.45 2.38 17.53
N LYS A 223 6.99 1.31 18.20
CA LYS A 223 6.38 1.39 19.54
C LYS A 223 7.26 2.12 20.56
N SER A 224 8.57 1.80 20.57
CA SER A 224 9.53 2.46 21.47
C SER A 224 9.73 3.94 21.13
N THR A 225 9.72 4.27 19.85
CA THR A 225 9.88 5.65 19.37
C THR A 225 8.63 6.49 19.65
N ARG A 226 7.44 5.92 19.50
CA ARG A 226 6.15 6.56 19.79
C ARG A 226 6.07 6.98 21.25
N ASN A 227 6.41 6.10 22.17
CA ASN A 227 6.40 6.43 23.61
C ASN A 227 7.32 7.60 23.92
N ALA A 228 8.52 7.63 23.32
CA ALA A 228 9.47 8.73 23.54
C ALA A 228 9.01 10.06 22.91
N ILE A 229 8.28 10.05 21.81
CA ILE A 229 7.67 11.24 21.21
C ILE A 229 6.56 11.78 22.13
N ASN A 230 5.70 10.90 22.62
CA ASN A 230 4.62 11.28 23.54
C ASN A 230 5.17 11.82 24.85
N THR A 231 6.18 11.20 25.45
CA THR A 231 6.82 11.69 26.68
C THR A 231 7.42 13.09 26.47
N GLY A 232 8.14 13.32 25.35
CA GLY A 232 8.70 14.64 25.06
C GLY A 232 7.65 15.73 24.81
N ARG A 233 6.45 15.38 24.35
CA ARG A 233 5.31 16.32 24.23
C ARG A 233 4.73 16.66 25.59
N TYR A 234 4.62 15.71 26.49
CA TYR A 234 4.16 15.97 27.87
C TYR A 234 5.12 16.85 28.63
N GLU A 235 6.44 16.67 28.47
CA GLU A 235 7.45 17.54 29.08
C GLU A 235 7.40 18.97 28.52
N ALA A 236 7.20 19.15 27.21
CA ALA A 236 7.07 20.46 26.58
C ALA A 236 5.75 21.19 26.94
N ILE A 237 4.69 20.46 27.25
CA ILE A 237 3.38 21.00 27.66
C ILE A 237 3.39 21.35 29.16
N SER A 238 4.22 20.69 29.98
CA SER A 238 4.32 20.97 31.42
C SER A 238 5.01 22.31 31.75
N GLU A 239 5.64 22.96 30.78
CA GLU A 239 6.21 24.31 30.94
C GLU A 239 5.20 25.42 30.70
N THR A 240 3.99 25.13 30.24
CA THR A 240 2.87 26.09 30.20
C THR A 240 1.79 25.70 31.22
N PRO A 241 1.40 26.57 32.16
CA PRO A 241 0.36 26.23 33.10
C PRO A 241 -1.00 26.28 32.42
N THR A 242 -1.40 25.21 31.85
CA THR A 242 -2.76 25.00 31.35
C THR A 242 -3.43 23.89 32.17
N ASN A 243 -4.60 24.20 32.69
CA ASN A 243 -5.49 23.34 33.42
C ASN A 243 -5.56 21.93 32.73
N VAL A 244 -4.82 20.98 33.26
CA VAL A 244 -4.95 19.56 32.85
C VAL A 244 -6.29 19.12 33.44
N PRO A 245 -7.25 18.60 32.62
CA PRO A 245 -8.44 17.98 33.14
C PRO A 245 -8.04 16.92 34.17
N SER A 246 -8.57 17.01 35.36
CA SER A 246 -8.28 16.00 36.40
C SER A 246 -8.91 14.65 36.01
N VAL A 247 -8.42 13.55 36.57
CA VAL A 247 -8.98 12.20 36.35
C VAL A 247 -10.51 12.15 36.65
N LYS A 248 -11.06 13.19 37.28
CA LYS A 248 -12.50 13.36 37.48
C LYS A 248 -13.30 13.74 36.20
N ASP A 249 -12.63 14.14 35.13
CA ASP A 249 -13.28 14.50 33.86
C ASP A 249 -13.23 13.34 32.81
N MET A 250 -12.88 12.14 33.20
CA MET A 250 -13.16 10.96 32.38
C MET A 250 -14.68 10.79 32.29
N PRO A 251 -15.25 10.62 31.07
CA PRO A 251 -16.66 10.28 30.95
C PRO A 251 -16.95 9.09 31.89
N GLU A 252 -17.95 9.23 32.71
CA GLU A 252 -18.45 8.10 33.49
C GLU A 252 -18.77 6.96 32.56
N TYR A 253 -18.54 5.72 33.01
CA TYR A 253 -18.89 4.52 32.25
C TYR A 253 -20.38 4.63 31.91
N ASP A 254 -20.66 4.70 30.61
CA ASP A 254 -22.02 4.74 30.08
C ASP A 254 -22.39 3.33 29.58
N PRO A 255 -23.21 2.57 30.32
CA PRO A 255 -23.67 1.25 29.91
C PRO A 255 -24.41 1.27 28.57
N ASP A 256 -25.09 2.37 28.24
CA ASP A 256 -25.84 2.51 26.99
C ASP A 256 -24.93 2.55 25.76
N SER A 257 -23.68 2.96 25.93
CA SER A 257 -22.67 2.93 24.87
C SER A 257 -22.36 1.52 24.39
N GLU A 258 -22.23 0.56 25.29
CA GLU A 258 -21.98 -0.86 24.97
C GLU A 258 -23.19 -1.47 24.25
N ILE A 259 -24.40 -1.20 24.74
CA ILE A 259 -25.64 -1.67 24.13
C ILE A 259 -25.84 -1.05 22.74
N THR A 260 -25.53 0.24 22.59
CA THR A 260 -25.61 0.93 21.30
C THR A 260 -24.66 0.29 20.28
N GLY A 261 -23.44 -0.05 20.68
CA GLY A 261 -22.46 -0.73 19.82
C GLY A 261 -22.98 -2.08 19.30
N LEU A 262 -23.58 -2.88 20.18
CA LEU A 262 -24.16 -4.16 19.80
C LEU A 262 -25.40 -3.99 18.91
N THR A 263 -26.29 -3.07 19.25
CA THR A 263 -27.50 -2.74 18.47
C THR A 263 -27.17 -2.34 17.02
N LEU A 264 -26.08 -1.62 16.80
CA LEU A 264 -25.61 -1.23 15.46
C LEU A 264 -25.02 -2.41 14.65
N THR A 265 -24.49 -3.43 15.32
CA THR A 265 -23.86 -4.60 14.67
C THR A 265 -24.85 -5.71 14.31
N ILE A 266 -25.89 -5.95 15.11
CA ILE A 266 -26.90 -6.98 14.89
C ILE A 266 -27.55 -6.92 13.48
N PRO A 267 -27.97 -5.76 12.94
CA PRO A 267 -28.53 -5.69 11.59
C PRO A 267 -27.59 -6.18 10.49
N SER A 268 -26.27 -6.00 10.68
CA SER A 268 -25.25 -6.52 9.76
C SER A 268 -25.18 -8.04 9.80
N TRP A 269 -25.30 -8.66 10.97
CA TRP A 269 -25.37 -10.12 11.11
C TRP A 269 -26.62 -10.69 10.45
N CYS A 270 -27.79 -10.11 10.71
CA CYS A 270 -29.04 -10.50 10.06
C CYS A 270 -28.93 -10.42 8.54
N SER A 271 -28.41 -9.30 8.02
CA SER A 271 -28.22 -9.12 6.56
C SER A 271 -27.26 -10.16 5.96
N SER A 272 -26.24 -10.59 6.71
CA SER A 272 -25.30 -11.61 6.27
C SER A 272 -25.95 -13.00 6.25
N ILE A 273 -26.78 -13.33 7.24
CA ILE A 273 -27.55 -14.58 7.29
C ILE A 273 -28.55 -14.62 6.13
N ASP A 274 -29.32 -13.55 5.91
CA ASP A 274 -30.30 -13.45 4.83
C ASP A 274 -29.65 -13.61 3.45
N ARG A 275 -28.49 -12.99 3.24
CA ARG A 275 -27.73 -13.11 2.00
C ARG A 275 -27.27 -14.55 1.77
N THR A 276 -26.78 -15.21 2.81
CA THR A 276 -26.37 -16.61 2.73
C THR A 276 -27.56 -17.52 2.41
N MET A 277 -28.70 -17.32 3.07
CA MET A 277 -29.92 -18.08 2.78
C MET A 277 -30.40 -17.91 1.34
N LYS A 278 -30.29 -16.70 0.77
CA LYS A 278 -30.73 -16.43 -0.61
C LYS A 278 -29.79 -16.96 -1.67
N ASN A 279 -28.48 -16.95 -1.40
CA ASN A 279 -27.46 -17.19 -2.43
C ASN A 279 -26.82 -18.59 -2.36
N THR A 280 -27.15 -19.41 -1.34
CA THR A 280 -26.49 -20.69 -1.13
C THR A 280 -27.49 -21.84 -1.30
N ASP A 281 -27.18 -22.77 -2.21
CA ASP A 281 -27.86 -24.07 -2.25
C ASP A 281 -27.30 -24.97 -1.15
N PHE A 282 -28.03 -25.07 -0.06
CA PHE A 282 -27.62 -25.87 1.10
C PHE A 282 -27.55 -27.38 0.80
N THR A 283 -28.14 -27.85 -0.27
CA THR A 283 -28.05 -29.28 -0.66
C THR A 283 -26.66 -29.60 -1.21
N ALA A 284 -26.02 -28.64 -1.86
CA ALA A 284 -24.66 -28.74 -2.40
C ALA A 284 -23.54 -28.50 -1.35
N VAL A 285 -23.87 -27.98 -0.15
CA VAL A 285 -22.88 -27.70 0.89
C VAL A 285 -22.39 -29.00 1.54
N SER A 286 -21.07 -29.12 1.73
CA SER A 286 -20.44 -30.29 2.35
C SER A 286 -20.91 -30.52 3.80
N ALA A 287 -21.00 -31.77 4.23
CA ALA A 287 -21.42 -32.13 5.58
C ALA A 287 -20.57 -31.49 6.72
N PRO A 288 -19.21 -31.38 6.60
CA PRO A 288 -18.41 -30.67 7.59
C PRO A 288 -18.75 -29.19 7.70
N ALA A 289 -18.97 -28.51 6.56
CA ALA A 289 -19.32 -27.09 6.54
C ALA A 289 -20.71 -26.84 7.15
N ARG A 290 -21.69 -27.69 6.82
CA ARG A 290 -23.01 -27.67 7.45
C ARG A 290 -22.93 -27.79 8.97
N LYS A 291 -22.21 -28.82 9.46
CA LYS A 291 -22.05 -29.07 10.90
C LYS A 291 -21.44 -27.87 11.61
N LYS A 292 -20.39 -27.26 11.02
CA LYS A 292 -19.72 -26.09 11.58
C LYS A 292 -20.66 -24.87 11.65
N LEU A 293 -21.43 -24.62 10.59
CA LEU A 293 -22.38 -23.51 10.56
C LEU A 293 -23.52 -23.75 11.56
N THR A 294 -24.06 -24.97 11.65
CA THR A 294 -25.10 -25.33 12.60
C THR A 294 -24.64 -25.10 14.03
N SER A 295 -23.43 -25.54 14.39
CA SER A 295 -22.87 -25.28 15.72
C SER A 295 -22.77 -23.80 16.03
N ALA A 296 -22.23 -23.00 15.10
CA ALA A 296 -22.08 -21.55 15.28
C ALA A 296 -23.43 -20.82 15.43
N LEU A 297 -24.49 -21.29 14.73
CA LEU A 297 -25.83 -20.72 14.86
C LEU A 297 -26.48 -21.07 16.21
N PHE A 298 -26.26 -22.28 16.73
CA PHE A 298 -26.73 -22.62 18.07
C PHE A 298 -26.00 -21.79 19.14
N ASP A 299 -24.66 -21.66 19.03
CA ASP A 299 -23.88 -20.86 19.98
C ASP A 299 -24.37 -19.37 19.95
N LEU A 300 -24.70 -18.84 18.79
CA LEU A 300 -25.26 -17.50 18.67
C LEU A 300 -26.66 -17.41 19.28
N GLN A 301 -27.52 -18.41 19.04
CA GLN A 301 -28.86 -18.47 19.59
C GLN A 301 -28.82 -18.51 21.13
N ASP A 302 -27.99 -19.39 21.70
CA ASP A 302 -27.83 -19.50 23.17
C ASP A 302 -27.39 -18.16 23.78
N LYS A 303 -26.43 -17.44 23.13
CA LYS A 303 -25.98 -16.13 23.62
C LYS A 303 -27.04 -15.04 23.50
N THR A 304 -27.82 -15.06 22.43
CA THR A 304 -28.91 -14.09 22.26
C THR A 304 -30.04 -14.36 23.27
N ASP A 305 -30.36 -15.62 23.56
CA ASP A 305 -31.36 -15.99 24.55
C ASP A 305 -30.92 -15.61 25.97
N GLU A 306 -29.65 -15.89 26.34
CA GLU A 306 -29.06 -15.44 27.61
C GLU A 306 -29.19 -13.93 27.79
N MET A 307 -28.86 -13.14 26.75
CA MET A 307 -28.93 -11.70 26.79
C MET A 307 -30.38 -11.17 26.91
N LEU A 308 -31.33 -11.78 26.19
CA LEU A 308 -32.74 -11.42 26.29
C LEU A 308 -33.31 -11.69 27.70
N VAL A 309 -32.83 -12.72 28.39
CA VAL A 309 -33.21 -12.96 29.78
C VAL A 309 -32.70 -11.85 30.70
N GLN A 310 -31.42 -11.48 30.56
CA GLN A 310 -30.82 -10.39 31.35
C GLN A 310 -31.51 -9.05 31.16
N LEU A 311 -31.89 -8.74 29.92
CA LEU A 311 -32.61 -7.49 29.61
C LEU A 311 -33.99 -7.43 30.24
N LYS A 312 -34.68 -8.59 30.37
CA LYS A 312 -36.00 -8.68 31.02
C LYS A 312 -35.93 -8.66 32.56
N GLU A 313 -34.81 -9.08 33.14
CA GLU A 313 -34.60 -9.02 34.59
C GLU A 313 -34.25 -7.60 35.09
N GLY A 314 -33.90 -6.69 34.15
CA GLY A 314 -33.63 -5.30 34.46
C GLY A 314 -34.84 -4.36 34.37
N GLU A 315 -36.01 -4.85 33.91
CA GLU A 315 -37.30 -4.15 33.94
C GLU A 315 -38.02 -4.41 35.28
#